data_0dc793169d7ad9ffb6f2d3b2b811f9db
#
_entry.id   0dc793169d7ad9ffb6f2d3b2b811f9db
#
_cell.length_a   1.000
_cell.length_b   1.000
_cell.length_c   1.000
_cell.angle_alpha   90.00
_cell.angle_beta   90.00
_cell.angle_gamma   90.00
#
_symmetry.space_group_name_H-M   'P 1'
#
loop_
_entity.id
_entity.type
_entity.pdbx_description
1 polymer ?
#
loop_
_entity_poly.entity_id
_entity_poly.type
_entity_poly.pdbx_seq_one_letter_code
_entity_poly.pdbx_strand_id
1 'polypeptide(L)'
;MFRPNVDYAPYRERLLANSRVQIPNILDDSYAEQFHRALAAETGWELAYQVGTEPKVIAPADYAAMDIAQRAALVAQCACEAQGKYAYAFDNYAMTLLDDAQSEHLLHKLVDVFHYEPVLNFVRALTGDPGITRVRVQATRYLPGHFLRRHDDTGYDAQKRRFAFVFNLGRGWRADWGGLLHFLDGEDRVVDTFVPTYNSLSLFKVPQYHCVSQVAAWAQAPRYALTGWFIGD
;
A
#
# COMPACT_ATOMS: atom_id res chain seq x y z
N MET A 1 9.25 1.29 -17.06
CA MET A 1 8.72 1.58 -15.70
C MET A 1 9.82 1.54 -14.64
N PHE A 2 10.46 0.40 -14.42
CA PHE A 2 11.61 0.30 -13.49
C PHE A 2 12.87 0.93 -14.08
N ARG A 3 13.72 1.49 -13.20
CA ARG A 3 15.00 2.08 -13.66
C ARG A 3 15.91 1.02 -14.24
N PRO A 4 16.39 1.18 -15.50
CA PRO A 4 17.09 0.10 -16.19
C PRO A 4 18.53 -0.13 -15.71
N ASN A 5 19.19 0.85 -15.13
CA ASN A 5 20.63 0.80 -14.81
C ASN A 5 20.90 0.67 -13.31
N VAL A 6 19.94 0.13 -12.53
CA VAL A 6 20.11 -0.14 -11.11
C VAL A 6 20.57 -1.60 -10.94
N ASP A 7 21.62 -1.78 -10.15
CA ASP A 7 21.99 -3.13 -9.70
C ASP A 7 21.00 -3.58 -8.61
N TYR A 8 20.13 -4.52 -8.97
CA TYR A 8 19.13 -5.08 -8.05
C TYR A 8 19.62 -6.29 -7.25
N ALA A 9 20.83 -6.80 -7.51
CA ALA A 9 21.35 -7.98 -6.82
C ALA A 9 21.43 -7.81 -5.29
N PRO A 10 21.92 -6.69 -4.72
CA PRO A 10 21.96 -6.50 -3.27
C PRO A 10 20.56 -6.45 -2.63
N TYR A 11 19.57 -5.92 -3.34
CA TYR A 11 18.18 -5.88 -2.85
C TYR A 11 17.54 -7.27 -2.87
N ARG A 12 17.84 -8.06 -3.92
CA ARG A 12 17.43 -9.46 -4.01
C ARG A 12 18.01 -10.30 -2.88
N GLU A 13 19.29 -10.17 -2.61
CA GLU A 13 19.96 -10.87 -1.48
C GLU A 13 19.31 -10.51 -0.15
N ARG A 14 19.04 -9.21 0.08
CA ARG A 14 18.37 -8.74 1.30
C ARG A 14 16.93 -9.27 1.41
N LEU A 15 16.18 -9.31 0.30
CA LEU A 15 14.83 -9.87 0.27
C LEU A 15 14.85 -11.37 0.62
N LEU A 16 15.78 -12.13 0.07
CA LEU A 16 15.92 -13.56 0.34
C LEU A 16 16.34 -13.83 1.80
N ALA A 17 17.22 -13.01 2.35
CA ALA A 17 17.72 -13.17 3.73
C ALA A 17 16.68 -12.76 4.78
N ASN A 18 15.94 -11.66 4.55
CA ASN A 18 15.07 -11.05 5.57
C ASN A 18 13.57 -11.19 5.25
N SER A 19 13.22 -11.79 4.10
CA SER A 19 11.85 -11.88 3.57
C SER A 19 11.21 -10.50 3.31
N ARG A 20 11.98 -9.40 3.33
CA ARG A 20 11.53 -8.03 3.05
C ARG A 20 12.68 -7.14 2.60
N VAL A 21 12.34 -6.14 1.80
CA VAL A 21 13.29 -5.13 1.32
C VAL A 21 12.57 -3.82 1.00
N GLN A 22 13.25 -2.70 1.20
CA GLN A 22 12.84 -1.42 0.63
C GLN A 22 13.88 -1.00 -0.41
N ILE A 23 13.42 -0.70 -1.62
CA ILE A 23 14.25 -0.31 -2.78
C ILE A 23 13.95 1.16 -3.10
N PRO A 24 14.88 2.07 -2.87
CA PRO A 24 14.70 3.47 -3.21
C PRO A 24 14.83 3.70 -4.71
N ASN A 25 14.20 4.77 -5.21
CA ASN A 25 14.28 5.22 -6.61
C ASN A 25 14.01 4.10 -7.62
N ILE A 26 13.02 3.25 -7.34
CA ILE A 26 12.72 2.04 -8.12
C ILE A 26 12.17 2.33 -9.51
N LEU A 27 11.34 3.38 -9.63
CA LEU A 27 10.74 3.78 -10.90
C LEU A 27 11.60 4.84 -11.59
N ASP A 28 11.57 4.84 -12.92
CA ASP A 28 11.98 6.01 -13.67
C ASP A 28 11.23 7.25 -13.20
N ASP A 29 11.90 8.40 -13.13
CA ASP A 29 11.35 9.62 -12.55
C ASP A 29 10.08 10.09 -13.24
N SER A 30 9.98 9.88 -14.57
CA SER A 30 8.79 10.22 -15.34
C SER A 30 7.56 9.40 -14.92
N TYR A 31 7.74 8.11 -14.65
CA TYR A 31 6.66 7.25 -14.14
C TYR A 31 6.31 7.59 -12.68
N ALA A 32 7.30 7.79 -11.82
CA ALA A 32 7.06 8.15 -10.43
C ALA A 32 6.26 9.46 -10.33
N GLU A 33 6.62 10.46 -11.16
CA GLU A 33 5.91 11.74 -11.24
C GLU A 33 4.48 11.57 -11.77
N GLN A 34 4.31 10.80 -12.83
CA GLN A 34 2.99 10.54 -13.43
C GLN A 34 2.05 9.86 -12.42
N PHE A 35 2.56 8.85 -11.68
CA PHE A 35 1.78 8.15 -10.66
C PHE A 35 1.46 9.06 -9.48
N HIS A 36 2.42 9.86 -9.02
CA HIS A 36 2.18 10.84 -7.96
C HIS A 36 1.06 11.83 -8.35
N ARG A 37 1.13 12.39 -9.56
CA ARG A 37 0.11 13.34 -10.05
C ARG A 37 -1.27 12.70 -10.17
N ALA A 38 -1.34 11.45 -10.64
CA ALA A 38 -2.61 10.73 -10.74
C ALA A 38 -3.24 10.54 -9.34
N LEU A 39 -2.46 10.13 -8.35
CA LEU A 39 -2.92 9.96 -6.97
C LEU A 39 -3.31 11.28 -6.31
N ALA A 40 -2.55 12.35 -6.57
CA ALA A 40 -2.83 13.67 -5.99
C ALA A 40 -4.08 14.34 -6.61
N ALA A 41 -4.38 14.06 -7.88
CA ALA A 41 -5.55 14.56 -8.57
C ALA A 41 -6.82 13.72 -8.34
N GLU A 42 -6.69 12.51 -7.75
CA GLU A 42 -7.82 11.60 -7.51
C GLU A 42 -8.79 12.19 -6.50
N THR A 43 -10.06 12.15 -6.81
CA THR A 43 -11.17 12.63 -5.97
C THR A 43 -12.14 11.53 -5.54
N GLY A 44 -12.12 10.39 -6.22
CA GLY A 44 -12.99 9.23 -5.96
C GLY A 44 -12.55 8.35 -4.79
N TRP A 45 -11.87 8.93 -3.79
CA TRP A 45 -11.47 8.19 -2.59
C TRP A 45 -12.67 7.75 -1.78
N GLU A 46 -12.67 6.49 -1.39
CA GLU A 46 -13.57 5.91 -0.39
C GLU A 46 -12.81 5.76 0.94
N LEU A 47 -13.51 5.83 2.07
CA LEU A 47 -12.92 5.46 3.35
C LEU A 47 -13.17 3.98 3.59
N ALA A 48 -12.10 3.18 3.56
CA ALA A 48 -12.12 1.80 4.00
C ALA A 48 -11.77 1.74 5.48
N TYR A 49 -12.62 1.09 6.31
CA TYR A 49 -12.37 0.96 7.74
C TYR A 49 -12.93 -0.34 8.30
N GLN A 50 -12.37 -0.79 9.39
CA GLN A 50 -12.80 -1.99 10.10
C GLN A 50 -12.46 -1.88 11.58
N VAL A 51 -13.38 -2.36 12.42
CA VAL A 51 -13.14 -2.64 13.83
C VAL A 51 -13.77 -4.00 14.14
N GLY A 52 -12.92 -4.97 14.49
CA GLY A 52 -13.35 -6.36 14.66
C GLY A 52 -13.35 -7.14 13.34
N THR A 53 -14.45 -7.81 13.00
CA THR A 53 -14.52 -8.77 11.89
C THR A 53 -15.09 -8.22 10.58
N GLU A 54 -15.88 -7.15 10.64
CA GLU A 54 -16.66 -6.67 9.50
C GLU A 54 -15.97 -5.48 8.81
N PRO A 55 -15.48 -5.63 7.58
CA PRO A 55 -14.98 -4.52 6.79
C PRO A 55 -16.15 -3.60 6.37
N LYS A 56 -15.90 -2.30 6.38
CA LYS A 56 -16.85 -1.27 5.99
C LYS A 56 -16.21 -0.30 5.01
N VAL A 57 -17.03 0.27 4.14
CA VAL A 57 -16.62 1.30 3.19
C VAL A 57 -17.63 2.43 3.21
N ILE A 58 -17.15 3.67 3.28
CA ILE A 58 -17.96 4.84 2.94
C ILE A 58 -17.69 5.17 1.49
N ALA A 59 -18.73 5.09 0.66
CA ALA A 59 -18.63 5.32 -0.77
C ALA A 59 -18.11 6.74 -1.10
N PRO A 60 -17.47 6.95 -2.24
CA PRO A 60 -16.81 8.22 -2.58
C PRO A 60 -17.72 9.44 -2.47
N ALA A 61 -18.98 9.34 -2.91
CA ALA A 61 -19.94 10.45 -2.87
C ALA A 61 -20.28 10.86 -1.42
N ASP A 62 -20.56 9.87 -0.57
CA ASP A 62 -20.87 10.09 0.86
C ASP A 62 -19.64 10.62 1.61
N TYR A 63 -18.47 10.05 1.32
CA TYR A 63 -17.22 10.49 1.93
C TYR A 63 -16.85 11.92 1.51
N ALA A 64 -17.07 12.29 0.24
CA ALA A 64 -16.85 13.64 -0.24
C ALA A 64 -17.81 14.67 0.41
N ALA A 65 -19.04 14.26 0.75
CA ALA A 65 -20.03 15.10 1.42
C ALA A 65 -19.70 15.37 2.90
N MET A 66 -18.85 14.53 3.54
CA MET A 66 -18.42 14.75 4.93
C MET A 66 -17.43 15.91 4.99
N ASP A 67 -17.58 16.76 6.01
CA ASP A 67 -16.55 17.75 6.33
C ASP A 67 -15.32 17.13 7.01
N ILE A 68 -14.26 17.92 7.19
CA ILE A 68 -12.98 17.45 7.76
C ILE A 68 -13.19 16.96 9.20
N ALA A 69 -14.04 17.62 10.00
CA ALA A 69 -14.28 17.25 11.39
C ALA A 69 -15.03 15.92 11.49
N GLN A 70 -16.02 15.70 10.64
CA GLN A 70 -16.77 14.44 10.57
C GLN A 70 -15.86 13.27 10.20
N ARG A 71 -14.98 13.44 9.18
CA ARG A 71 -14.01 12.41 8.79
C ARG A 71 -13.04 12.11 9.94
N ALA A 72 -12.49 13.15 10.57
CA ALA A 72 -11.57 13.00 11.69
C ALA A 72 -12.23 12.30 12.89
N ALA A 73 -13.48 12.65 13.24
CA ALA A 73 -14.24 12.04 14.30
C ALA A 73 -14.48 10.54 14.07
N LEU A 74 -14.85 10.16 12.85
CA LEU A 74 -15.05 8.75 12.49
C LEU A 74 -13.75 7.94 12.62
N VAL A 75 -12.64 8.46 12.11
CA VAL A 75 -11.34 7.79 12.20
C VAL A 75 -10.89 7.68 13.67
N ALA A 76 -11.10 8.74 14.47
CA ALA A 76 -10.81 8.73 15.91
C ALA A 76 -11.67 7.68 16.64
N GLN A 77 -12.96 7.57 16.29
CA GLN A 77 -13.84 6.54 16.85
C GLN A 77 -13.30 5.14 16.52
N CYS A 78 -12.95 4.87 15.24
CA CYS A 78 -12.35 3.59 14.85
C CYS A 78 -11.09 3.28 15.68
N ALA A 79 -10.23 4.26 15.91
CA ALA A 79 -9.01 4.09 16.70
C ALA A 79 -9.31 3.78 18.17
N CYS A 80 -10.30 4.47 18.77
CA CYS A 80 -10.74 4.21 20.15
C CYS A 80 -11.35 2.81 20.32
N GLU A 81 -12.17 2.37 19.37
CA GLU A 81 -12.83 1.06 19.41
C GLU A 81 -11.88 -0.11 19.09
N ALA A 82 -10.71 0.20 18.54
CA ALA A 82 -9.71 -0.76 18.11
C ALA A 82 -8.98 -1.50 19.25
N GLN A 83 -9.26 -1.19 20.52
CA GLN A 83 -8.59 -1.82 21.66
C GLN A 83 -8.77 -3.35 21.64
N GLY A 84 -7.66 -4.09 21.52
CA GLY A 84 -7.67 -5.56 21.50
C GLY A 84 -8.28 -6.20 20.23
N LYS A 85 -8.61 -5.41 19.19
CA LYS A 85 -9.23 -5.90 17.96
C LYS A 85 -8.39 -5.56 16.74
N TYR A 86 -8.52 -6.35 15.67
CA TYR A 86 -8.05 -5.93 14.35
C TYR A 86 -8.84 -4.71 13.90
N ALA A 87 -8.15 -3.71 13.40
CA ALA A 87 -8.77 -2.48 12.94
C ALA A 87 -7.89 -1.74 11.94
N TYR A 88 -8.54 -1.00 11.07
CA TYR A 88 -7.90 -0.04 10.16
C TYR A 88 -8.87 1.09 9.79
N ALA A 89 -8.30 2.20 9.35
CA ALA A 89 -9.01 3.28 8.67
C ALA A 89 -8.02 3.97 7.73
N PHE A 90 -8.29 3.94 6.43
CA PHE A 90 -7.49 4.64 5.41
C PHE A 90 -8.32 4.86 4.15
N ASP A 91 -7.94 5.85 3.35
CA ASP A 91 -8.57 6.07 2.07
C ASP A 91 -8.06 5.06 1.05
N ASN A 92 -8.99 4.46 0.34
CA ASN A 92 -8.77 3.48 -0.71
C ASN A 92 -9.38 3.94 -2.03
N TYR A 93 -8.78 3.52 -3.14
CA TYR A 93 -9.34 3.58 -4.47
C TYR A 93 -9.10 2.23 -5.14
N ALA A 94 -10.18 1.50 -5.37
CA ALA A 94 -10.12 0.16 -5.95
C ALA A 94 -9.79 0.23 -7.44
N MET A 95 -8.61 -0.27 -7.85
CA MET A 95 -8.14 -0.22 -9.23
C MET A 95 -8.46 -1.48 -10.03
N THR A 96 -8.74 -2.61 -9.38
CA THR A 96 -8.84 -3.93 -10.02
C THR A 96 -10.26 -4.50 -10.13
N LEU A 97 -11.26 -3.79 -9.66
CA LEU A 97 -12.64 -4.30 -9.53
C LEU A 97 -13.66 -3.60 -10.44
N LEU A 98 -13.21 -2.75 -11.37
CA LEU A 98 -14.12 -1.91 -12.14
C LEU A 98 -14.36 -2.49 -13.54
N ASP A 99 -15.65 -2.46 -13.95
CA ASP A 99 -16.09 -2.79 -15.30
C ASP A 99 -15.44 -1.87 -16.34
N ASP A 100 -15.35 -2.34 -17.59
CA ASP A 100 -14.69 -1.68 -18.73
C ASP A 100 -15.09 -0.21 -18.98
N ALA A 101 -16.20 0.25 -18.44
CA ALA A 101 -16.69 1.62 -18.60
C ALA A 101 -15.85 2.71 -17.91
N GLN A 102 -14.97 2.32 -16.97
CA GLN A 102 -14.08 3.25 -16.24
C GLN A 102 -12.63 3.19 -16.71
N SER A 103 -12.34 2.46 -17.76
CA SER A 103 -11.00 2.20 -18.29
C SER A 103 -10.23 3.46 -18.75
N GLU A 104 -10.92 4.59 -18.94
CA GLU A 104 -10.29 5.86 -19.34
C GLU A 104 -9.53 6.56 -18.20
N HIS A 105 -9.83 6.20 -16.95
CA HIS A 105 -9.16 6.80 -15.79
C HIS A 105 -7.69 6.37 -15.69
N LEU A 106 -6.79 7.32 -15.44
CA LEU A 106 -5.35 7.05 -15.46
C LEU A 106 -4.93 5.95 -14.47
N LEU A 107 -5.52 5.91 -13.27
CA LEU A 107 -5.21 4.88 -12.27
C LEU A 107 -5.60 3.47 -12.75
N HIS A 108 -6.70 3.32 -13.53
CA HIS A 108 -7.07 2.03 -14.10
C HIS A 108 -6.11 1.58 -15.20
N LYS A 109 -5.62 2.52 -16.05
CA LYS A 109 -4.57 2.22 -17.04
C LYS A 109 -3.28 1.71 -16.40
N LEU A 110 -3.01 2.07 -15.14
CA LEU A 110 -1.85 1.55 -14.41
C LEU A 110 -1.99 0.06 -14.05
N VAL A 111 -3.20 -0.47 -13.93
CA VAL A 111 -3.42 -1.91 -13.67
C VAL A 111 -2.80 -2.74 -14.81
N ASP A 112 -3.01 -2.33 -16.05
CA ASP A 112 -2.44 -3.01 -17.22
C ASP A 112 -0.91 -2.99 -17.19
N VAL A 113 -0.33 -1.86 -16.74
CA VAL A 113 1.12 -1.74 -16.58
C VAL A 113 1.66 -2.76 -15.58
N PHE A 114 0.96 -3.01 -14.48
CA PHE A 114 1.37 -4.03 -13.50
C PHE A 114 1.23 -5.46 -14.02
N HIS A 115 0.32 -5.72 -14.96
CA HIS A 115 0.16 -7.02 -15.63
C HIS A 115 1.05 -7.19 -16.85
N TYR A 116 1.77 -6.15 -17.27
CA TYR A 116 2.69 -6.23 -18.39
C TYR A 116 3.81 -7.23 -18.12
N GLU A 117 4.01 -8.19 -19.02
CA GLU A 117 4.93 -9.31 -18.81
C GLU A 117 6.37 -8.91 -18.42
N PRO A 118 6.97 -7.84 -18.97
CA PRO A 118 8.27 -7.37 -18.48
C PRO A 118 8.28 -6.93 -17.01
N VAL A 119 7.16 -6.42 -16.48
CA VAL A 119 7.02 -6.05 -15.06
C VAL A 119 6.96 -7.29 -14.20
N LEU A 120 6.14 -8.28 -14.59
CA LEU A 120 6.06 -9.56 -13.88
C LEU A 120 7.40 -10.31 -13.91
N ASN A 121 8.11 -10.29 -15.05
CA ASN A 121 9.43 -10.91 -15.17
C ASN A 121 10.47 -10.23 -14.27
N PHE A 122 10.45 -8.90 -14.16
CA PHE A 122 11.28 -8.18 -13.21
C PHE A 122 11.00 -8.63 -11.77
N VAL A 123 9.73 -8.73 -11.39
CA VAL A 123 9.35 -9.15 -10.04
C VAL A 123 9.74 -10.60 -9.77
N ARG A 124 9.53 -11.52 -10.72
CA ARG A 124 9.99 -12.92 -10.62
C ARG A 124 11.51 -13.01 -10.42
N ALA A 125 12.27 -12.22 -11.18
CA ALA A 125 13.73 -12.17 -11.03
C ALA A 125 14.17 -11.63 -9.68
N LEU A 126 13.51 -10.56 -9.20
CA LEU A 126 13.81 -9.94 -7.91
C LEU A 126 13.46 -10.85 -6.73
N THR A 127 12.30 -11.50 -6.78
CA THR A 127 11.81 -12.37 -5.70
C THR A 127 12.40 -13.77 -5.75
N GLY A 128 12.87 -14.21 -6.91
CA GLY A 128 13.25 -15.60 -7.16
C GLY A 128 12.04 -16.55 -7.23
N ASP A 129 10.83 -16.02 -7.43
CA ASP A 129 9.59 -16.80 -7.47
C ASP A 129 8.97 -16.80 -8.87
N PRO A 130 9.19 -17.84 -9.69
CA PRO A 130 8.63 -17.94 -11.02
C PRO A 130 7.11 -18.18 -11.03
N GLY A 131 6.53 -18.58 -9.91
CA GLY A 131 5.09 -18.85 -9.77
C GLY A 131 4.22 -17.62 -9.65
N ILE A 132 4.77 -16.40 -9.71
CA ILE A 132 4.00 -15.16 -9.75
C ILE A 132 3.38 -15.02 -11.14
N THR A 133 2.03 -15.02 -11.22
CA THR A 133 1.29 -15.01 -12.48
C THR A 133 0.48 -13.74 -12.67
N ARG A 134 0.09 -13.05 -11.59
CA ARG A 134 -0.77 -11.87 -11.63
C ARG A 134 -0.52 -10.94 -10.45
N VAL A 135 -1.12 -9.76 -10.53
CA VAL A 135 -1.05 -8.75 -9.46
C VAL A 135 -2.46 -8.28 -9.10
N ARG A 136 -2.66 -7.95 -7.84
CA ARG A 136 -3.80 -7.18 -7.36
C ARG A 136 -3.26 -5.86 -6.82
N VAL A 137 -3.77 -4.75 -7.30
CA VAL A 137 -3.30 -3.41 -6.95
C VAL A 137 -4.46 -2.51 -6.57
N GLN A 138 -4.23 -1.63 -5.62
CA GLN A 138 -5.14 -0.56 -5.22
C GLN A 138 -4.32 0.70 -4.93
N ALA A 139 -4.94 1.86 -5.05
CA ALA A 139 -4.35 3.09 -4.58
C ALA A 139 -4.77 3.34 -3.12
N THR A 140 -3.85 3.82 -2.30
CA THR A 140 -4.11 4.17 -0.90
C THR A 140 -3.62 5.56 -0.58
N ARG A 141 -4.38 6.25 0.29
CA ARG A 141 -4.02 7.55 0.83
C ARG A 141 -4.20 7.52 2.35
N TYR A 142 -3.13 7.83 3.07
CA TYR A 142 -3.20 7.97 4.52
C TYR A 142 -3.13 9.46 4.89
N LEU A 143 -4.12 9.92 5.63
CA LEU A 143 -4.26 11.26 6.20
C LEU A 143 -4.02 11.22 7.71
N PRO A 144 -3.91 12.37 8.41
CA PRO A 144 -3.82 12.39 9.87
C PRO A 144 -4.88 11.53 10.55
N GLY A 145 -4.44 10.66 11.46
CA GLY A 145 -5.30 9.71 12.17
C GLY A 145 -5.43 8.34 11.52
N HIS A 146 -5.19 8.21 10.20
CA HIS A 146 -5.28 6.93 9.50
C HIS A 146 -4.24 5.92 9.98
N PHE A 147 -4.61 4.64 9.98
CA PHE A 147 -3.78 3.54 10.48
C PHE A 147 -4.20 2.19 9.90
N LEU A 148 -3.33 1.18 10.07
CA LEU A 148 -3.65 -0.23 9.80
C LEU A 148 -2.95 -1.07 10.85
N ARG A 149 -3.72 -1.77 11.69
CA ARG A 149 -3.18 -2.59 12.78
C ARG A 149 -2.52 -3.87 12.28
N ARG A 150 -1.85 -4.56 13.20
CA ARG A 150 -1.15 -5.82 12.97
C ARG A 150 -2.01 -6.84 12.21
N HIS A 151 -1.46 -7.38 11.13
CA HIS A 151 -2.01 -8.45 10.30
C HIS A 151 -0.86 -9.13 9.53
N ASP A 152 -1.14 -10.16 8.75
CA ASP A 152 -0.14 -10.95 8.03
C ASP A 152 -0.43 -11.14 6.54
N ASP A 153 -1.47 -10.54 6.02
CA ASP A 153 -1.94 -10.64 4.63
C ASP A 153 -2.42 -12.02 4.16
N THR A 154 -2.54 -13.01 5.04
CA THR A 154 -3.01 -14.35 4.64
C THR A 154 -4.42 -14.38 4.09
N GLY A 155 -5.27 -13.39 4.38
CA GLY A 155 -6.59 -13.19 3.78
C GLY A 155 -7.54 -14.39 3.84
N TYR A 156 -8.84 -14.13 3.66
CA TYR A 156 -9.88 -15.17 3.62
C TYR A 156 -10.03 -15.84 2.25
N ASP A 157 -9.47 -15.26 1.20
CA ASP A 157 -9.51 -15.84 -0.13
C ASP A 157 -8.33 -16.81 -0.31
N ALA A 158 -8.63 -17.96 -0.90
CA ALA A 158 -7.65 -19.00 -1.25
C ALA A 158 -6.59 -18.50 -2.28
N GLN A 159 -6.50 -17.19 -2.49
CA GLN A 159 -5.52 -16.61 -3.40
C GLN A 159 -4.14 -16.73 -2.76
N LYS A 160 -3.27 -17.40 -3.45
CA LYS A 160 -1.88 -17.59 -3.03
C LYS A 160 -1.11 -16.25 -3.16
N ARG A 161 -1.34 -15.32 -2.21
CA ARG A 161 -0.53 -14.11 -2.10
C ARG A 161 0.90 -14.51 -1.76
N ARG A 162 1.82 -14.22 -2.65
CA ARG A 162 3.23 -14.60 -2.50
C ARG A 162 4.05 -13.48 -1.91
N PHE A 163 3.84 -12.26 -2.41
CA PHE A 163 4.49 -11.06 -1.91
C PHE A 163 3.50 -9.92 -1.86
N ALA A 164 3.59 -9.12 -0.80
CA ALA A 164 2.92 -7.84 -0.70
C ALA A 164 3.88 -6.72 -1.12
N PHE A 165 3.34 -5.64 -1.67
CA PHE A 165 4.13 -4.50 -2.09
C PHE A 165 3.47 -3.16 -1.75
N VAL A 166 4.32 -2.15 -1.56
CA VAL A 166 3.92 -0.74 -1.39
C VAL A 166 4.85 0.13 -2.21
N PHE A 167 4.37 0.68 -3.33
CA PHE A 167 5.05 1.76 -4.05
C PHE A 167 4.71 3.08 -3.37
N ASN A 168 5.65 3.65 -2.63
CA ASN A 168 5.47 4.91 -1.92
C ASN A 168 5.66 6.08 -2.89
N LEU A 169 4.63 6.90 -3.03
CA LEU A 169 4.54 7.97 -4.02
C LEU A 169 4.18 9.32 -3.39
N GLY A 170 4.06 9.39 -2.06
CA GLY A 170 3.92 10.64 -1.31
C GLY A 170 5.27 11.40 -1.25
N ARG A 171 5.23 12.72 -1.46
CA ARG A 171 6.43 13.57 -1.42
C ARG A 171 6.68 14.17 -0.04
N GLY A 172 7.94 14.36 0.31
CA GLY A 172 8.35 15.10 1.50
C GLY A 172 7.98 14.44 2.83
N TRP A 173 7.68 13.12 2.82
CA TRP A 173 7.30 12.42 4.04
C TRP A 173 8.41 12.38 5.08
N ARG A 174 8.07 12.62 6.32
CA ARG A 174 8.99 12.62 7.46
C ARG A 174 8.70 11.44 8.38
N ALA A 175 9.73 10.85 8.94
CA ALA A 175 9.58 9.70 9.84
C ALA A 175 8.73 10.02 11.09
N ASP A 176 8.81 11.25 11.60
CA ASP A 176 8.03 11.72 12.74
C ASP A 176 6.54 11.98 12.44
N TRP A 177 6.12 11.83 11.18
CA TRP A 177 4.71 11.90 10.80
C TRP A 177 3.97 10.56 10.96
N GLY A 178 4.63 9.50 11.40
CA GLY A 178 4.03 8.17 11.47
C GLY A 178 3.75 7.59 10.08
N GLY A 179 2.70 6.79 9.94
CA GLY A 179 2.41 6.10 8.68
C GLY A 179 3.53 5.15 8.26
N LEU A 180 4.36 4.70 9.19
CA LEU A 180 5.50 3.83 8.96
C LEU A 180 5.04 2.39 8.81
N LEU A 181 5.65 1.65 7.88
CA LEU A 181 5.44 0.21 7.75
C LEU A 181 6.36 -0.51 8.73
N HIS A 182 5.80 -0.97 9.83
CA HIS A 182 6.51 -1.77 10.84
C HIS A 182 6.32 -3.26 10.57
N PHE A 183 7.40 -4.02 10.68
CA PHE A 183 7.37 -5.48 10.70
C PHE A 183 7.52 -5.98 12.13
N LEU A 184 6.74 -7.00 12.47
CA LEU A 184 6.61 -7.47 13.85
C LEU A 184 7.00 -8.95 13.95
N ASP A 185 7.57 -9.34 15.08
CA ASP A 185 7.74 -10.75 15.42
C ASP A 185 6.46 -11.36 16.07
N GLY A 186 6.58 -12.62 16.50
CA GLY A 186 5.48 -13.33 17.16
C GLY A 186 5.06 -12.75 18.52
N GLU A 187 5.90 -11.90 19.11
CA GLU A 187 5.68 -11.24 20.41
C GLU A 187 5.31 -9.76 20.27
N ASP A 188 4.90 -9.33 19.05
CA ASP A 188 4.54 -7.95 18.72
C ASP A 188 5.65 -6.90 18.87
N ARG A 189 6.92 -7.33 18.88
CA ARG A 189 8.07 -6.42 18.88
C ARG A 189 8.37 -5.97 17.45
N VAL A 190 8.65 -4.69 17.27
CA VAL A 190 9.07 -4.15 15.97
C VAL A 190 10.49 -4.65 15.67
N VAL A 191 10.65 -5.43 14.61
CA VAL A 191 11.93 -5.97 14.14
C VAL A 191 12.50 -5.20 12.95
N ASP A 192 11.68 -4.44 12.25
CA ASP A 192 12.10 -3.59 11.13
C ASP A 192 11.08 -2.49 10.85
N THR A 193 11.51 -1.42 10.19
CA THR A 193 10.65 -0.27 9.87
C THR A 193 11.02 0.34 8.53
N PHE A 194 10.05 0.50 7.64
CA PHE A 194 10.21 1.21 6.38
C PHE A 194 9.49 2.55 6.41
N VAL A 195 10.26 3.63 6.23
CA VAL A 195 9.71 4.97 6.05
C VAL A 195 9.17 5.08 4.62
N PRO A 196 7.95 5.62 4.40
CA PRO A 196 7.38 5.74 3.05
C PRO A 196 8.05 6.84 2.23
N THR A 197 9.29 6.60 1.83
CA THR A 197 10.09 7.52 1.03
C THR A 197 9.57 7.57 -0.41
N TYR A 198 9.48 8.77 -0.99
CA TYR A 198 9.03 8.96 -2.38
C TYR A 198 9.83 8.09 -3.36
N ASN A 199 9.13 7.51 -4.34
CA ASN A 199 9.68 6.62 -5.35
C ASN A 199 10.42 5.40 -4.75
N SER A 200 9.90 4.82 -3.68
CA SER A 200 10.42 3.57 -3.10
C SER A 200 9.43 2.43 -3.22
N LEU A 201 9.96 1.22 -3.38
CA LEU A 201 9.21 -0.03 -3.31
C LEU A 201 9.54 -0.73 -1.99
N SER A 202 8.54 -0.90 -1.13
CA SER A 202 8.59 -1.86 -0.04
C SER A 202 8.00 -3.17 -0.53
N LEU A 203 8.77 -4.26 -0.49
CA LEU A 203 8.38 -5.59 -0.96
C LEU A 203 8.67 -6.61 0.13
N PHE A 204 7.71 -7.47 0.44
CA PHE A 204 7.87 -8.49 1.47
C PHE A 204 7.06 -9.75 1.18
N LYS A 205 7.59 -10.88 1.64
CA LYS A 205 6.98 -12.20 1.48
C LYS A 205 5.75 -12.33 2.39
N VAL A 206 4.69 -12.96 1.91
CA VAL A 206 3.48 -13.30 2.67
C VAL A 206 3.56 -14.78 3.10
N PRO A 207 3.20 -15.13 4.37
CA PRO A 207 2.75 -14.24 5.44
C PRO A 207 3.90 -13.55 6.18
N GLN A 208 3.67 -12.33 6.64
CA GLN A 208 4.58 -11.62 7.55
C GLN A 208 3.78 -10.61 8.38
N TYR A 209 3.90 -10.67 9.72
CA TYR A 209 3.22 -9.70 10.59
C TYR A 209 3.75 -8.30 10.37
N HIS A 210 2.83 -7.39 10.10
CA HIS A 210 3.14 -5.98 9.89
C HIS A 210 1.97 -5.07 10.26
N CYS A 211 2.24 -3.79 10.36
CA CYS A 211 1.24 -2.75 10.57
C CYS A 211 1.68 -1.43 9.92
N VAL A 212 0.74 -0.52 9.71
CA VAL A 212 1.04 0.88 9.39
C VAL A 212 0.70 1.71 10.63
N SER A 213 1.72 2.35 11.22
CA SER A 213 1.52 3.21 12.40
C SER A 213 0.60 4.38 12.08
N GLN A 214 -0.09 4.88 13.09
CA GLN A 214 -1.01 6.00 12.91
C GLN A 214 -0.27 7.23 12.37
N VAL A 215 -0.89 7.91 11.40
CA VAL A 215 -0.39 9.18 10.89
C VAL A 215 -0.64 10.28 11.93
N ALA A 216 0.41 11.00 12.27
CA ALA A 216 0.38 12.07 13.27
C ALA A 216 -0.51 13.24 12.84
N ALA A 217 -1.13 13.91 13.80
CA ALA A 217 -1.99 15.08 13.56
C ALA A 217 -1.24 16.25 12.90
N TRP A 218 0.09 16.31 13.03
CA TRP A 218 0.93 17.37 12.46
C TRP A 218 1.54 16.99 11.10
N ALA A 219 1.17 15.84 10.51
CA ALA A 219 1.59 15.50 9.14
C ALA A 219 1.00 16.52 8.14
N GLN A 220 1.85 17.08 7.29
CA GLN A 220 1.51 18.21 6.41
C GLN A 220 1.19 17.79 4.97
N ALA A 221 1.32 16.51 4.66
CA ALA A 221 1.04 15.97 3.33
C ALA A 221 0.37 14.60 3.42
N PRO A 222 -0.43 14.20 2.43
CA PRO A 222 -0.95 12.85 2.31
C PRO A 222 0.17 11.82 2.02
N ARG A 223 0.07 10.63 2.61
CA ARG A 223 0.89 9.49 2.22
C ARG A 223 0.18 8.75 1.09
N TYR A 224 0.63 8.96 -0.14
CA TYR A 224 0.13 8.25 -1.32
C TYR A 224 0.93 6.99 -1.60
N ALA A 225 0.26 5.89 -1.92
CA ALA A 225 0.90 4.67 -2.37
C ALA A 225 0.02 3.87 -3.35
N LEU A 226 0.66 3.05 -4.19
CA LEU A 226 0.04 1.92 -4.85
C LEU A 226 0.42 0.67 -4.05
N THR A 227 -0.58 -0.06 -3.56
CA THR A 227 -0.38 -1.23 -2.69
C THR A 227 -1.06 -2.45 -3.25
N GLY A 228 -0.59 -3.63 -2.89
CA GLY A 228 -1.22 -4.84 -3.34
C GLY A 228 -0.36 -6.09 -3.17
N TRP A 229 -0.72 -7.11 -3.95
CA TRP A 229 -0.08 -8.42 -3.84
C TRP A 229 0.27 -8.99 -5.20
N PHE A 230 1.47 -9.57 -5.29
CA PHE A 230 1.83 -10.50 -6.34
C PHE A 230 1.31 -11.88 -5.96
N ILE A 231 0.55 -12.47 -6.89
CA ILE A 231 -0.25 -13.67 -6.67
C ILE A 231 0.28 -14.77 -7.59
N GLY A 232 0.34 -15.99 -7.08
CA GLY A 232 0.66 -17.19 -7.82
C GLY A 232 -0.52 -18.17 -7.84
N ASP A 233 -0.38 -19.21 -8.64
CA ASP A 233 -1.32 -20.35 -8.72
C ASP A 233 -1.01 -21.39 -7.63
#